data_cdddfab10a9cdf934b3eda4c74f258d9
#
_entry.id   cdddfab10a9cdf934b3eda4c74f258d9
#
_cell.length_a   1.000
_cell.length_b   1.000
_cell.length_c   1.000
_cell.angle_alpha   90.00
_cell.angle_beta   90.00
_cell.angle_gamma   90.00
#
_symmetry.space_group_name_H-M   'P 1'
#
loop_
_entity.id
_entity.type
_entity.pdbx_description
1 polymer ?
#
loop_
_entity_poly.entity_id
_entity_poly.type
_entity_poly.pdbx_seq_one_letter_code
_entity_poly.pdbx_strand_id
1 'polypeptide(L)'
;MSKSKIYSPEELNSFSKETLVAVILSMQDQLSQLNANMERLIEQIADASNKRYGRSSEKLDVIAGQLELELIFNEAEALTETLYVVEPAEEDVIQVSRRKRKGKREEDLKDLPIEVIPHTLSDEKLQELFGPDGWKRLPDEVYKRVRVQPAVYTVEEHHVAVYAGKDNQTIVKADRPRDLLRNSILTPSLAASIMNAKYVNGLPLYRISQEFLRNDIHISKQVMANWMIQCADRYLGILYDYLHKELYRFHVLQADETPVMVSKDGRPANSKSYMWIYRTGKIYKDTPIVLYEYQRTRKADHPQEFLKDFSGVVVCDGYSAYRKLDRENPDIIFAGCWTHARRYFSDALKALPKAAQKTAKDTVAYEALKRIGAIYHLDNQLAALEPDDRKKQRQITVKPLVEAFFAWVKEIQSSNRLPKGKTLEGINYCINQEEALKVFLNDGEVPLDNNVTEGALRSFCLHKHAWKLIDSIDGAKSSAIIYSITETAKANNLNPFRYLDHVLTVLKDHQDDTDYSFIEKLLPWSDQLPEICRSKSKTTNL
;
A
#
# COMPACT_ATOMS: atom_id res chain seq x y z
N MET A 1 -29.39 3.23 -48.15
CA MET A 1 -29.01 4.38 -47.30
C MET A 1 -29.84 5.58 -47.76
N SER A 2 -30.83 6.00 -46.99
CA SER A 2 -31.63 7.19 -47.23
C SER A 2 -30.76 8.41 -47.02
N LYS A 3 -30.60 9.27 -48.04
CA LYS A 3 -29.89 10.56 -47.90
C LYS A 3 -30.66 11.42 -46.92
N SER A 4 -30.03 11.90 -45.86
CA SER A 4 -30.59 12.83 -44.94
C SER A 4 -30.98 14.12 -45.68
N LYS A 5 -32.23 14.54 -45.56
CA LYS A 5 -32.74 15.75 -46.20
C LYS A 5 -32.20 16.96 -45.38
N ILE A 6 -31.42 17.78 -46.03
CA ILE A 6 -30.92 19.05 -45.46
C ILE A 6 -31.92 20.13 -45.81
N TYR A 7 -32.49 20.76 -44.80
CA TYR A 7 -33.44 21.86 -44.95
C TYR A 7 -32.71 23.20 -45.08
N SER A 8 -33.13 24.04 -46.02
CA SER A 8 -32.61 25.42 -46.11
C SER A 8 -33.21 26.32 -45.03
N PRO A 9 -32.57 27.45 -44.69
CA PRO A 9 -33.13 28.43 -43.76
C PRO A 9 -34.54 28.94 -44.17
N GLU A 10 -34.82 29.02 -45.48
CA GLU A 10 -36.11 29.45 -46.02
C GLU A 10 -37.18 28.38 -45.81
N GLU A 11 -36.86 27.10 -46.02
CA GLU A 11 -37.75 25.97 -45.73
C GLU A 11 -38.06 25.88 -44.21
N LEU A 12 -37.06 26.06 -43.35
CA LEU A 12 -37.26 26.04 -41.91
C LEU A 12 -38.17 27.19 -41.43
N ASN A 13 -38.06 28.39 -42.02
CA ASN A 13 -38.92 29.51 -41.69
C ASN A 13 -40.39 29.36 -42.16
N SER A 14 -40.64 28.43 -43.09
CA SER A 14 -42.00 28.11 -43.57
C SER A 14 -42.74 27.11 -42.67
N PHE A 15 -42.07 26.45 -41.72
CA PHE A 15 -42.69 25.48 -40.83
C PHE A 15 -43.44 26.15 -39.66
N SER A 16 -44.55 25.51 -39.24
CA SER A 16 -45.26 25.98 -38.04
C SER A 16 -44.38 25.77 -36.78
N LYS A 17 -44.62 26.53 -35.72
CA LYS A 17 -43.88 26.44 -34.45
C LYS A 17 -43.95 25.01 -33.87
N GLU A 18 -45.13 24.37 -33.99
CA GLU A 18 -45.33 22.98 -33.53
C GLU A 18 -44.48 22.00 -34.33
N THR A 19 -44.37 22.17 -35.67
CA THR A 19 -43.52 21.33 -36.55
C THR A 19 -42.04 21.53 -36.22
N LEU A 20 -41.61 22.77 -35.99
CA LEU A 20 -40.20 23.04 -35.58
C LEU A 20 -39.85 22.40 -34.24
N VAL A 21 -40.74 22.50 -33.24
CA VAL A 21 -40.56 21.83 -31.95
C VAL A 21 -40.48 20.32 -32.11
N ALA A 22 -41.36 19.72 -32.92
CA ALA A 22 -41.30 18.27 -33.18
C ALA A 22 -40.01 17.85 -33.90
N VAL A 23 -39.50 18.65 -34.84
CA VAL A 23 -38.22 18.39 -35.52
C VAL A 23 -37.05 18.51 -34.55
N ILE A 24 -37.03 19.57 -33.69
CA ILE A 24 -35.97 19.72 -32.68
C ILE A 24 -35.96 18.58 -31.67
N LEU A 25 -37.13 18.15 -31.18
CA LEU A 25 -37.24 17.01 -30.26
C LEU A 25 -36.78 15.72 -30.93
N SER A 26 -37.15 15.49 -32.21
CA SER A 26 -36.67 14.35 -32.98
C SER A 26 -35.15 14.38 -33.21
N MET A 27 -34.57 15.57 -33.48
CA MET A 27 -33.12 15.71 -33.62
C MET A 27 -32.40 15.51 -32.28
N GLN A 28 -32.93 15.98 -31.17
CA GLN A 28 -32.39 15.72 -29.83
C GLN A 28 -32.39 14.22 -29.52
N ASP A 29 -33.45 13.50 -29.89
CA ASP A 29 -33.55 12.07 -29.68
C ASP A 29 -32.57 11.30 -30.59
N GLN A 30 -32.42 11.71 -31.84
CA GLN A 30 -31.43 11.14 -32.76
C GLN A 30 -29.99 11.39 -32.30
N LEU A 31 -29.66 12.61 -31.82
CA LEU A 31 -28.36 12.91 -31.26
C LEU A 31 -28.07 12.07 -30.02
N SER A 32 -29.05 11.90 -29.16
CA SER A 32 -28.93 11.05 -27.97
C SER A 32 -28.73 9.56 -28.32
N GLN A 33 -29.45 9.04 -29.34
CA GLN A 33 -29.24 7.68 -29.85
C GLN A 33 -27.87 7.50 -30.51
N LEU A 34 -27.39 8.55 -31.22
CA LEU A 34 -26.08 8.54 -31.85
C LEU A 34 -24.95 8.50 -30.81
N ASN A 35 -25.08 9.29 -29.75
CA ASN A 35 -24.14 9.27 -28.62
C ASN A 35 -24.14 7.92 -27.91
N ALA A 36 -25.30 7.34 -27.62
CA ALA A 36 -25.39 6.01 -27.01
C ALA A 36 -24.81 4.90 -27.90
N ASN A 37 -24.96 4.99 -29.23
CA ASN A 37 -24.37 4.04 -30.17
C ASN A 37 -22.83 4.23 -30.25
N MET A 38 -22.36 5.46 -30.17
CA MET A 38 -20.93 5.76 -30.15
C MET A 38 -20.27 5.25 -28.87
N GLU A 39 -20.90 5.41 -27.71
CA GLU A 39 -20.46 4.80 -26.46
C GLU A 39 -20.36 3.28 -26.56
N ARG A 40 -21.37 2.63 -27.13
CA ARG A 40 -21.37 1.16 -27.36
C ARG A 40 -20.22 0.69 -28.24
N LEU A 41 -19.94 1.42 -29.33
CA LEU A 41 -18.83 1.10 -30.24
C LEU A 41 -17.47 1.27 -29.57
N ILE A 42 -17.32 2.31 -28.77
CA ILE A 42 -16.10 2.60 -28.02
C ILE A 42 -15.83 1.50 -26.99
N GLU A 43 -16.87 1.08 -26.24
CA GLU A 43 -16.76 -0.03 -25.27
C GLU A 43 -16.41 -1.36 -25.97
N GLN A 44 -16.99 -1.65 -27.12
CA GLN A 44 -16.65 -2.85 -27.90
C GLN A 44 -15.21 -2.84 -28.41
N ILE A 45 -14.69 -1.67 -28.81
CA ILE A 45 -13.29 -1.52 -29.23
C ILE A 45 -12.35 -1.66 -28.03
N ALA A 46 -12.71 -1.11 -26.86
CA ALA A 46 -11.94 -1.26 -25.64
C ALA A 46 -11.87 -2.71 -25.17
N ASP A 47 -12.99 -3.43 -25.17
CA ASP A 47 -13.04 -4.87 -24.84
C ASP A 47 -12.25 -5.74 -25.85
N ALA A 48 -12.32 -5.43 -27.13
CA ALA A 48 -11.55 -6.11 -28.15
C ALA A 48 -10.06 -5.84 -28.06
N SER A 49 -9.68 -4.60 -27.69
CA SER A 49 -8.28 -4.19 -27.46
C SER A 49 -7.70 -4.86 -26.21
N ASN A 50 -8.44 -4.89 -25.10
CA ASN A 50 -8.02 -5.57 -23.85
C ASN A 50 -7.89 -7.09 -24.03
N LYS A 51 -8.68 -7.71 -24.91
CA LYS A 51 -8.55 -9.13 -25.25
C LYS A 51 -7.36 -9.44 -26.16
N ARG A 52 -6.91 -8.49 -27.00
CA ARG A 52 -5.77 -8.67 -27.93
C ARG A 52 -4.41 -8.25 -27.33
N TYR A 53 -4.38 -7.27 -26.44
CA TYR A 53 -3.15 -6.65 -25.93
C TYR A 53 -3.17 -6.58 -24.40
N GLY A 54 -3.34 -7.71 -23.72
CA GLY A 54 -3.16 -7.78 -22.29
C GLY A 54 -1.76 -7.36 -21.86
N ARG A 55 -1.65 -6.23 -21.14
CA ARG A 55 -0.48 -5.64 -20.47
C ARG A 55 0.57 -4.98 -21.37
N SER A 56 0.43 -3.70 -21.58
CA SER A 56 1.57 -2.78 -21.65
C SER A 56 1.23 -1.50 -20.89
N SER A 57 2.13 -1.09 -20.00
CA SER A 57 2.10 0.18 -19.30
C SER A 57 2.35 1.29 -20.32
N GLU A 58 1.33 2.05 -20.69
CA GLU A 58 1.51 3.25 -21.50
C GLU A 58 1.65 4.48 -20.60
N LYS A 59 2.72 5.23 -20.83
CA LYS A 59 2.92 6.59 -20.31
C LYS A 59 1.81 7.50 -20.85
N LEU A 60 1.07 8.13 -19.94
CA LEU A 60 0.11 9.16 -20.28
C LEU A 60 0.83 10.52 -20.37
N ASP A 61 0.94 11.05 -21.59
CA ASP A 61 1.34 12.46 -21.79
C ASP A 61 0.24 13.39 -21.28
N VAL A 62 0.65 14.39 -20.50
CA VAL A 62 -0.22 15.41 -19.91
C VAL A 62 -0.91 16.22 -21.00
N ILE A 63 -2.23 16.11 -21.11
CA ILE A 63 -3.06 16.90 -22.02
C ILE A 63 -3.82 17.95 -21.19
N ALA A 64 -3.98 19.15 -21.73
CA ALA A 64 -4.61 20.32 -21.06
C ALA A 64 -6.03 20.10 -20.47
N GLY A 65 -6.72 18.99 -20.82
CA GLY A 65 -8.00 18.59 -20.20
C GLY A 65 -7.84 17.73 -18.93
N GLN A 66 -6.64 17.29 -18.63
CA GLN A 66 -6.32 16.46 -17.46
C GLN A 66 -6.30 17.28 -16.17
N LEU A 67 -5.98 18.57 -16.24
CA LEU A 67 -6.01 19.48 -15.08
C LEU A 67 -7.40 19.60 -14.43
N GLU A 68 -8.48 19.57 -15.21
CA GLU A 68 -9.84 19.56 -14.65
C GLU A 68 -10.24 18.18 -14.10
N LEU A 69 -9.71 17.10 -14.65
CA LEU A 69 -9.88 15.74 -14.11
C LEU A 69 -9.03 15.52 -12.85
N GLU A 70 -7.81 16.08 -12.79
CA GLU A 70 -6.94 16.04 -11.61
C GLU A 70 -7.55 16.76 -10.39
N LEU A 71 -8.33 17.82 -10.61
CA LEU A 71 -9.10 18.47 -9.54
C LEU A 71 -10.26 17.60 -9.00
N ILE A 72 -10.69 16.60 -9.76
CA ILE A 72 -11.71 15.62 -9.36
C ILE A 72 -11.09 14.40 -8.69
N PHE A 73 -9.78 14.13 -8.96
CA PHE A 73 -9.04 13.02 -8.38
C PHE A 73 -8.44 13.41 -7.03
N ASN A 74 -8.62 12.57 -6.03
CA ASN A 74 -8.02 12.74 -4.72
C ASN A 74 -6.48 12.73 -4.85
N GLU A 75 -5.78 13.64 -4.16
CA GLU A 75 -4.31 13.70 -4.13
C GLU A 75 -3.66 12.35 -3.82
N ALA A 76 -4.32 11.50 -3.04
CA ALA A 76 -3.84 10.14 -2.73
C ALA A 76 -3.79 9.21 -3.95
N GLU A 77 -4.70 9.36 -4.92
CA GLU A 77 -4.67 8.56 -6.16
C GLU A 77 -3.66 9.13 -7.17
N ALA A 78 -3.54 10.45 -7.27
CA ALA A 78 -2.50 11.10 -8.07
C ALA A 78 -1.11 10.76 -7.53
N LEU A 79 -0.91 10.73 -6.21
CA LEU A 79 0.31 10.24 -5.56
C LEU A 79 0.56 8.74 -5.79
N THR A 80 -0.46 7.90 -5.85
CA THR A 80 -0.29 6.46 -6.11
C THR A 80 0.01 6.15 -7.57
N GLU A 81 -0.46 6.95 -8.53
CA GLU A 81 -0.06 6.82 -9.94
C GLU A 81 1.38 7.34 -10.19
N THR A 82 1.84 8.35 -9.45
CA THR A 82 3.22 8.86 -9.51
C THR A 82 4.25 7.98 -8.79
N LEU A 83 3.79 7.06 -7.94
CA LEU A 83 4.65 6.09 -7.24
C LEU A 83 4.93 4.80 -8.01
N TYR A 84 4.44 4.64 -9.23
CA TYR A 84 5.12 3.77 -10.16
C TYR A 84 6.49 4.40 -10.46
N VAL A 85 7.48 4.06 -9.65
CA VAL A 85 8.88 4.31 -9.95
C VAL A 85 9.23 3.43 -11.14
N VAL A 86 8.88 3.92 -12.33
CA VAL A 86 9.61 3.52 -13.53
C VAL A 86 11.00 4.10 -13.30
N GLU A 87 12.01 3.25 -13.20
CA GLU A 87 13.39 3.72 -13.27
C GLU A 87 13.47 4.62 -14.50
N PRO A 88 13.87 5.91 -14.35
CA PRO A 88 13.98 6.79 -15.51
C PRO A 88 15.00 6.16 -16.44
N ALA A 89 14.64 5.98 -17.73
CA ALA A 89 15.59 5.62 -18.74
C ALA A 89 16.69 6.68 -18.72
N GLU A 90 17.97 6.29 -18.91
CA GLU A 90 19.11 7.20 -18.87
C GLU A 90 18.98 8.39 -19.84
N GLU A 91 18.11 8.29 -20.83
CA GLU A 91 17.80 9.32 -21.84
C GLU A 91 16.77 10.38 -21.36
N ASP A 92 16.06 10.16 -20.25
CA ASP A 92 15.00 11.06 -19.76
C ASP A 92 15.49 12.12 -18.75
N VAL A 93 16.78 12.45 -18.75
CA VAL A 93 17.31 13.58 -17.98
C VAL A 93 16.91 14.89 -18.66
N ILE A 94 15.64 15.25 -18.57
CA ILE A 94 15.21 16.61 -18.87
C ILE A 94 15.86 17.52 -17.82
N GLN A 95 16.73 18.42 -18.27
CA GLN A 95 17.26 19.49 -17.43
C GLN A 95 16.14 20.44 -17.01
N VAL A 96 15.32 20.02 -16.04
CA VAL A 96 14.40 20.93 -15.38
C VAL A 96 15.24 21.82 -14.46
N SER A 97 15.45 23.07 -14.85
CA SER A 97 16.09 24.06 -14.00
C SER A 97 15.16 24.40 -12.84
N ARG A 98 15.08 23.50 -11.85
CA ARG A 98 14.43 23.79 -10.56
C ARG A 98 15.33 24.75 -9.80
N ARG A 99 14.81 25.92 -9.41
CA ARG A 99 15.48 26.79 -8.43
C ARG A 99 15.83 25.94 -7.20
N LYS A 100 17.14 25.66 -7.02
CA LYS A 100 17.63 24.89 -5.86
C LYS A 100 17.24 25.64 -4.59
N ARG A 101 16.43 25.02 -3.71
CA ARG A 101 16.21 25.54 -2.37
C ARG A 101 17.54 25.48 -1.64
N LYS A 102 18.08 26.64 -1.21
CA LYS A 102 19.25 26.72 -0.35
C LYS A 102 18.94 25.96 0.96
N GLY A 103 19.85 25.09 1.41
CA GLY A 103 19.70 24.34 2.66
C GLY A 103 19.13 22.92 2.56
N LYS A 104 18.49 22.54 1.45
CA LYS A 104 17.90 21.20 1.31
C LYS A 104 18.92 20.06 1.52
N ARG A 105 20.13 20.18 0.99
CA ARG A 105 21.20 19.17 1.15
C ARG A 105 21.64 19.03 2.61
N GLU A 106 21.65 20.10 3.38
CA GLU A 106 21.98 20.07 4.81
C GLU A 106 20.88 19.40 5.62
N GLU A 107 19.63 19.67 5.29
CA GLU A 107 18.47 19.04 5.90
C GLU A 107 18.41 17.53 5.60
N ASP A 108 18.68 17.14 4.34
CA ASP A 108 18.67 15.74 3.90
C ASP A 108 19.79 14.89 4.56
N LEU A 109 20.89 15.51 5.02
CA LEU A 109 22.07 14.84 5.57
C LEU A 109 22.26 15.04 7.08
N LYS A 110 21.38 15.76 7.76
CA LYS A 110 21.54 16.17 9.18
C LYS A 110 21.63 15.00 10.17
N ASP A 111 20.94 13.88 9.84
CA ASP A 111 20.81 12.72 10.72
C ASP A 111 21.90 11.65 10.48
N LEU A 112 22.79 11.86 9.53
CA LEU A 112 23.91 10.97 9.24
C LEU A 112 25.12 11.31 10.10
N PRO A 113 25.90 10.29 10.55
CA PRO A 113 27.15 10.53 11.23
C PRO A 113 28.13 11.27 10.31
N ILE A 114 28.80 12.27 10.86
CA ILE A 114 29.74 13.12 10.13
C ILE A 114 31.18 12.67 10.44
N GLU A 115 31.92 12.30 9.41
CA GLU A 115 33.37 12.11 9.46
C GLU A 115 34.03 13.34 8.85
N VAL A 116 34.83 14.05 9.65
CA VAL A 116 35.56 15.24 9.21
C VAL A 116 36.87 14.80 8.52
N ILE A 117 37.02 15.13 7.25
CA ILE A 117 38.23 14.87 6.48
C ILE A 117 38.90 16.23 6.21
N PRO A 118 39.98 16.59 6.96
CA PRO A 118 40.67 17.85 6.77
C PRO A 118 41.54 17.79 5.52
N HIS A 119 41.52 18.86 4.73
CA HIS A 119 42.42 19.10 3.64
C HIS A 119 43.23 20.36 3.95
N THR A 120 44.53 20.21 4.18
CA THR A 120 45.44 21.32 4.49
C THR A 120 46.59 21.34 3.52
N LEU A 121 47.16 22.52 3.28
CA LEU A 121 48.43 22.65 2.61
C LEU A 121 49.55 22.36 3.59
N SER A 122 50.64 21.77 3.14
CA SER A 122 51.83 21.59 4.00
C SER A 122 52.50 22.94 4.27
N ASP A 123 53.18 23.01 5.41
CA ASP A 123 53.92 24.24 5.84
C ASP A 123 54.93 24.69 4.79
N GLU A 124 55.60 23.75 4.13
CA GLU A 124 56.54 24.03 3.05
C GLU A 124 55.83 24.76 1.88
N LYS A 125 54.64 24.30 1.50
CA LYS A 125 53.91 24.92 0.42
C LYS A 125 53.30 26.27 0.77
N LEU A 126 52.94 26.45 2.08
CA LEU A 126 52.52 27.75 2.60
C LEU A 126 53.68 28.78 2.62
N GLN A 127 54.88 28.35 3.01
CA GLN A 127 56.07 29.17 2.96
C GLN A 127 56.48 29.52 1.53
N GLU A 128 56.35 28.57 0.59
CA GLU A 128 56.63 28.82 -0.83
C GLU A 128 55.69 29.88 -1.44
N LEU A 129 54.38 29.80 -1.10
CA LEU A 129 53.36 30.68 -1.67
C LEU A 129 53.32 32.08 -1.00
N PHE A 130 53.55 32.18 0.27
CA PHE A 130 53.32 33.41 1.06
C PHE A 130 54.53 33.93 1.82
N GLY A 131 55.65 33.20 1.78
CA GLY A 131 56.84 33.52 2.59
C GLY A 131 56.69 33.14 4.09
N PRO A 132 57.75 33.27 4.88
CA PRO A 132 57.72 32.98 6.32
C PRO A 132 56.74 33.94 7.00
N ASP A 133 55.75 33.37 7.72
CA ASP A 133 54.70 34.09 8.47
C ASP A 133 53.79 35.02 7.64
N GLY A 134 53.75 34.86 6.31
CA GLY A 134 52.98 35.72 5.38
C GLY A 134 51.51 35.31 5.19
N TRP A 135 50.99 34.35 5.95
CA TRP A 135 49.64 33.83 5.76
C TRP A 135 48.83 33.78 7.05
N LYS A 136 47.50 33.78 6.91
CA LYS A 136 46.52 33.47 7.98
C LYS A 136 45.48 32.49 7.50
N ARG A 137 45.07 31.55 8.35
CA ARG A 137 43.98 30.64 8.01
C ARG A 137 42.65 31.39 8.05
N LEU A 138 41.86 31.26 6.98
CA LEU A 138 40.49 31.70 6.90
C LEU A 138 39.56 30.55 7.32
N PRO A 139 38.25 30.80 7.59
CA PRO A 139 37.28 29.73 7.79
C PRO A 139 37.30 28.75 6.62
N ASP A 140 37.21 27.45 6.95
CA ASP A 140 37.26 26.39 5.96
C ASP A 140 36.01 26.44 5.05
N GLU A 141 36.18 26.17 3.78
CA GLU A 141 35.06 25.89 2.87
C GLU A 141 34.60 24.45 3.09
N VAL A 142 33.37 24.28 3.55
CA VAL A 142 32.80 22.97 3.90
C VAL A 142 31.87 22.49 2.81
N TYR A 143 32.13 21.30 2.28
CA TYR A 143 31.19 20.59 1.43
C TYR A 143 30.98 19.16 1.93
N LYS A 144 29.75 18.62 1.71
CA LYS A 144 29.34 17.31 2.22
C LYS A 144 29.14 16.32 1.07
N ARG A 145 29.64 15.09 1.26
CA ARG A 145 29.45 13.95 0.35
C ARG A 145 28.99 12.75 1.18
N VAL A 146 28.19 11.87 0.58
CA VAL A 146 27.78 10.60 1.22
C VAL A 146 28.79 9.52 0.82
N ARG A 147 29.32 8.80 1.82
CA ARG A 147 30.14 7.60 1.65
C ARG A 147 29.36 6.39 2.12
N VAL A 148 29.34 5.31 1.35
CA VAL A 148 28.74 4.02 1.72
C VAL A 148 29.87 3.08 2.11
N GLN A 149 29.72 2.43 3.28
CA GLN A 149 30.51 1.26 3.65
C GLN A 149 29.68 0.01 3.37
N PRO A 150 30.21 -0.99 2.66
CA PRO A 150 29.54 -2.27 2.48
C PRO A 150 29.21 -2.92 3.82
N ALA A 151 28.21 -3.83 3.81
CA ALA A 151 27.89 -4.63 4.98
C ALA A 151 29.13 -5.42 5.44
N VAL A 152 29.41 -5.39 6.73
CA VAL A 152 30.50 -6.15 7.34
C VAL A 152 29.88 -7.38 8.00
N TYR A 153 30.41 -8.57 7.63
CA TYR A 153 30.05 -9.84 8.25
C TYR A 153 31.19 -10.30 9.14
N THR A 154 30.86 -10.72 10.36
CA THR A 154 31.82 -11.22 11.34
C THR A 154 31.35 -12.56 11.86
N VAL A 155 32.29 -13.43 12.23
CA VAL A 155 32.03 -14.70 12.91
C VAL A 155 32.16 -14.49 14.41
N GLU A 156 31.11 -14.83 15.17
CA GLU A 156 31.16 -14.90 16.63
C GLU A 156 31.68 -16.27 17.03
N GLU A 157 32.91 -16.35 17.58
CA GLU A 157 33.50 -17.57 18.07
C GLU A 157 33.39 -17.63 19.59
N HIS A 158 32.48 -18.45 20.11
CA HIS A 158 32.20 -18.57 21.54
C HIS A 158 33.07 -19.64 22.19
N HIS A 159 34.01 -19.24 23.02
CA HIS A 159 34.86 -20.13 23.83
C HIS A 159 34.20 -20.35 25.20
N VAL A 160 33.58 -21.52 25.39
CA VAL A 160 32.93 -21.91 26.65
C VAL A 160 33.90 -22.71 27.50
N ALA A 161 34.33 -22.13 28.62
CA ALA A 161 35.25 -22.81 29.53
C ALA A 161 34.59 -24.04 30.18
N VAL A 162 35.34 -25.13 30.25
CA VAL A 162 34.93 -26.39 30.88
C VAL A 162 35.85 -26.66 32.05
N TYR A 163 35.28 -26.84 33.22
CA TYR A 163 36.00 -27.14 34.45
C TYR A 163 35.71 -28.56 34.91
N ALA A 164 36.74 -29.25 35.37
CA ALA A 164 36.62 -30.57 36.01
C ALA A 164 37.06 -30.49 37.48
N GLY A 165 36.34 -31.15 38.36
CA GLY A 165 36.79 -31.36 39.74
C GLY A 165 38.10 -32.14 39.76
N LYS A 166 38.92 -31.99 40.82
CA LYS A 166 40.17 -32.74 40.96
C LYS A 166 40.00 -34.27 40.98
N ASP A 167 38.79 -34.71 41.27
CA ASP A 167 38.37 -36.12 41.25
C ASP A 167 37.93 -36.57 39.83
N ASN A 168 37.90 -35.67 38.84
CA ASN A 168 37.41 -35.90 37.47
C ASN A 168 35.94 -36.43 37.40
N GLN A 169 35.18 -36.39 38.49
CA GLN A 169 33.80 -36.89 38.51
C GLN A 169 32.79 -35.81 38.20
N THR A 170 33.08 -34.54 38.57
CA THR A 170 32.21 -33.41 38.34
C THR A 170 32.77 -32.55 37.20
N ILE A 171 31.99 -32.39 36.12
CA ILE A 171 32.32 -31.52 34.98
C ILE A 171 31.27 -30.39 34.91
N VAL A 172 31.73 -29.16 34.95
CA VAL A 172 30.88 -27.96 34.84
C VAL A 172 31.33 -27.12 33.65
N LYS A 173 30.39 -26.65 32.87
CA LYS A 173 30.64 -25.70 31.78
C LYS A 173 30.19 -24.31 32.19
N ALA A 174 30.92 -23.31 31.75
CA ALA A 174 30.49 -21.92 31.90
C ALA A 174 29.15 -21.70 31.13
N ASP A 175 28.37 -20.72 31.58
CA ASP A 175 27.14 -20.31 30.90
C ASP A 175 27.46 -19.74 29.52
N ARG A 176 26.57 -20.00 28.58
CA ARG A 176 26.66 -19.46 27.22
C ARG A 176 25.31 -18.81 26.82
N PRO A 177 25.33 -17.84 25.92
CA PRO A 177 24.10 -17.29 25.37
C PRO A 177 23.26 -18.40 24.71
N ARG A 178 21.94 -18.25 24.76
CA ARG A 178 21.03 -19.15 24.08
C ARG A 178 21.15 -19.00 22.58
N ASP A 179 21.12 -20.12 21.85
CA ASP A 179 21.05 -20.10 20.38
C ASP A 179 19.66 -19.68 19.92
N LEU A 180 19.57 -18.88 18.87
CA LEU A 180 18.29 -18.58 18.23
C LEU A 180 17.67 -19.87 17.65
N LEU A 181 18.47 -20.64 16.92
CA LEU A 181 18.11 -21.98 16.47
C LEU A 181 19.26 -22.94 16.81
N ARG A 182 18.94 -24.09 17.40
CA ARG A 182 19.94 -25.10 17.78
C ARG A 182 20.74 -25.55 16.58
N ASN A 183 22.05 -25.72 16.76
CA ASN A 183 23.00 -26.17 15.74
C ASN A 183 22.96 -25.32 14.45
N SER A 184 22.72 -24.02 14.58
CA SER A 184 22.67 -23.07 13.48
C SER A 184 23.67 -21.95 13.70
N ILE A 185 24.21 -21.42 12.61
CA ILE A 185 25.01 -20.18 12.62
C ILE A 185 24.13 -18.93 12.66
N LEU A 186 22.82 -19.09 12.76
CA LEU A 186 21.85 -18.00 12.68
C LEU A 186 21.85 -17.22 13.99
N THR A 187 22.26 -15.96 13.90
CA THR A 187 22.08 -14.96 14.95
C THR A 187 20.80 -14.15 14.72
N PRO A 188 20.25 -13.46 15.72
CA PRO A 188 19.14 -12.52 15.53
C PRO A 188 19.41 -11.51 14.43
N SER A 189 20.61 -10.93 14.37
CA SER A 189 21.01 -9.95 13.36
C SER A 189 21.06 -10.53 11.95
N LEU A 190 21.57 -11.75 11.77
CA LEU A 190 21.56 -12.42 10.46
C LEU A 190 20.13 -12.75 10.02
N ALA A 191 19.27 -13.23 10.94
CA ALA A 191 17.86 -13.47 10.66
C ALA A 191 17.15 -12.19 10.25
N ALA A 192 17.32 -11.12 11.02
CA ALA A 192 16.75 -9.79 10.72
C ALA A 192 17.24 -9.23 9.37
N SER A 193 18.52 -9.45 9.02
CA SER A 193 19.08 -9.03 7.73
C SER A 193 18.40 -9.74 6.56
N ILE A 194 18.25 -11.08 6.64
CA ILE A 194 17.57 -11.86 5.60
C ILE A 194 16.09 -11.48 5.51
N MET A 195 15.39 -11.30 6.64
CA MET A 195 14.00 -10.88 6.68
C MET A 195 13.84 -9.50 6.07
N ASN A 196 14.67 -8.53 6.44
CA ASN A 196 14.63 -7.19 5.89
C ASN A 196 14.89 -7.18 4.38
N ALA A 197 15.89 -7.91 3.91
CA ALA A 197 16.20 -8.03 2.48
C ALA A 197 15.01 -8.62 1.70
N LYS A 198 14.36 -9.67 2.22
CA LYS A 198 13.27 -10.35 1.54
C LYS A 198 11.94 -9.61 1.65
N TYR A 199 11.53 -9.19 2.84
CA TYR A 199 10.17 -8.72 3.13
C TYR A 199 10.02 -7.19 3.16
N VAL A 200 11.14 -6.46 3.24
CA VAL A 200 11.14 -4.99 3.15
C VAL A 200 11.69 -4.51 1.81
N ASN A 201 12.80 -5.11 1.35
CA ASN A 201 13.45 -4.73 0.08
C ASN A 201 12.99 -5.57 -1.12
N GLY A 202 12.15 -6.60 -0.91
CA GLY A 202 11.57 -7.42 -1.98
C GLY A 202 12.55 -8.38 -2.67
N LEU A 203 13.73 -8.65 -2.09
CA LEU A 203 14.74 -9.50 -2.71
C LEU A 203 14.37 -11.00 -2.59
N PRO A 204 14.37 -11.78 -3.68
CA PRO A 204 14.23 -13.22 -3.62
C PRO A 204 15.41 -13.87 -2.86
N LEU A 205 15.16 -14.94 -2.11
CA LEU A 205 16.21 -15.67 -1.37
C LEU A 205 17.38 -16.11 -2.26
N TYR A 206 17.14 -16.40 -3.54
CA TYR A 206 18.21 -16.70 -4.49
C TYR A 206 19.18 -15.50 -4.66
N ARG A 207 18.65 -14.27 -4.79
CA ARG A 207 19.51 -13.09 -4.91
C ARG A 207 20.29 -12.83 -3.63
N ILE A 208 19.68 -13.06 -2.47
CA ILE A 208 20.34 -12.96 -1.15
C ILE A 208 21.46 -14.00 -1.04
N SER A 209 21.23 -15.25 -1.48
CA SER A 209 22.29 -16.28 -1.47
C SER A 209 23.47 -15.92 -2.40
N GLN A 210 23.20 -15.29 -3.54
CA GLN A 210 24.24 -14.81 -4.42
C GLN A 210 25.02 -13.62 -3.83
N GLU A 211 24.35 -12.77 -3.05
CA GLU A 211 24.99 -11.66 -2.33
C GLU A 211 25.93 -12.18 -1.25
N PHE A 212 25.48 -13.16 -0.46
CA PHE A 212 26.33 -13.84 0.53
C PHE A 212 27.53 -14.52 -0.12
N LEU A 213 27.33 -15.20 -1.26
CA LEU A 213 28.41 -15.85 -1.99
C LEU A 213 29.50 -14.88 -2.46
N ARG A 214 29.11 -13.65 -2.90
CA ARG A 214 30.08 -12.61 -3.26
C ARG A 214 30.88 -12.07 -2.08
N ASN A 215 30.42 -12.34 -0.86
CA ASN A 215 31.12 -12.02 0.39
C ASN A 215 31.70 -13.29 1.06
N ASP A 216 31.98 -14.36 0.30
CA ASP A 216 32.54 -15.62 0.73
C ASP A 216 31.73 -16.37 1.81
N ILE A 217 30.40 -16.09 1.88
CA ILE A 217 29.48 -16.73 2.83
C ILE A 217 28.59 -17.73 2.09
N HIS A 218 28.67 -18.99 2.45
CA HIS A 218 27.95 -20.09 1.79
C HIS A 218 26.66 -20.45 2.53
N ILE A 219 25.56 -19.73 2.24
CA ILE A 219 24.22 -20.00 2.78
C ILE A 219 23.24 -20.23 1.63
N SER A 220 22.68 -21.45 1.57
CA SER A 220 21.72 -21.78 0.51
C SER A 220 20.36 -21.14 0.75
N LYS A 221 19.60 -20.94 -0.34
CA LYS A 221 18.21 -20.43 -0.26
C LYS A 221 17.30 -21.34 0.58
N GLN A 222 17.53 -22.65 0.57
CA GLN A 222 16.76 -23.62 1.36
C GLN A 222 17.00 -23.44 2.86
N VAL A 223 18.26 -23.26 3.26
CA VAL A 223 18.63 -22.99 4.65
C VAL A 223 17.98 -21.70 5.14
N MET A 224 18.07 -20.61 4.36
CA MET A 224 17.41 -19.34 4.69
C MET A 224 15.89 -19.50 4.80
N ALA A 225 15.25 -20.21 3.87
CA ALA A 225 13.80 -20.46 3.92
C ALA A 225 13.40 -21.20 5.21
N ASN A 226 14.13 -22.25 5.58
CA ASN A 226 13.89 -23.00 6.81
C ASN A 226 14.10 -22.15 8.07
N TRP A 227 15.11 -21.28 8.09
CA TRP A 227 15.33 -20.35 9.19
C TRP A 227 14.16 -19.38 9.34
N MET A 228 13.66 -18.81 8.23
CA MET A 228 12.51 -17.90 8.26
C MET A 228 11.26 -18.59 8.79
N ILE A 229 10.98 -19.83 8.36
CA ILE A 229 9.85 -20.62 8.84
C ILE A 229 9.98 -20.87 10.34
N GLN A 230 11.15 -21.34 10.80
CA GLN A 230 11.37 -21.63 12.22
C GLN A 230 11.32 -20.37 13.10
N CYS A 231 11.87 -19.25 12.64
CA CYS A 231 11.79 -17.98 13.39
C CYS A 231 10.35 -17.45 13.47
N ALA A 232 9.57 -17.59 12.40
CA ALA A 232 8.17 -17.22 12.41
C ALA A 232 7.36 -18.10 13.37
N ASP A 233 7.53 -19.41 13.30
CA ASP A 233 6.78 -20.38 14.11
C ASP A 233 7.12 -20.28 15.60
N ARG A 234 8.41 -20.21 15.94
CA ARG A 234 8.86 -20.25 17.35
C ARG A 234 8.82 -18.93 18.08
N TYR A 235 8.98 -17.83 17.37
CA TYR A 235 9.20 -16.51 17.96
C TYR A 235 8.18 -15.48 17.49
N LEU A 236 8.20 -15.13 16.21
CA LEU A 236 7.41 -14.01 15.70
C LEU A 236 5.90 -14.26 15.74
N GLY A 237 5.48 -15.55 15.72
CA GLY A 237 4.09 -15.94 15.90
C GLY A 237 3.50 -15.47 17.22
N ILE A 238 4.30 -15.49 18.31
CA ILE A 238 3.86 -15.02 19.64
C ILE A 238 3.52 -13.52 19.60
N LEU A 239 4.38 -12.71 18.97
CA LEU A 239 4.13 -11.28 18.80
C LEU A 239 2.97 -11.02 17.82
N TYR A 240 2.85 -11.83 16.76
CA TYR A 240 1.72 -11.75 15.83
C TYR A 240 0.39 -12.00 16.54
N ASP A 241 0.28 -13.05 17.33
CA ASP A 241 -0.94 -13.38 18.09
C ASP A 241 -1.29 -12.30 19.11
N TYR A 242 -0.27 -11.67 19.71
CA TYR A 242 -0.48 -10.54 20.60
C TYR A 242 -1.00 -9.32 19.84
N LEU A 243 -0.40 -8.97 18.70
CA LEU A 243 -0.86 -7.88 17.84
C LEU A 243 -2.27 -8.13 17.29
N HIS A 244 -2.64 -9.40 17.05
CA HIS A 244 -4.00 -9.77 16.65
C HIS A 244 -5.03 -9.46 17.74
N LYS A 245 -4.72 -9.75 19.01
CA LYS A 245 -5.58 -9.37 20.14
C LYS A 245 -5.66 -7.86 20.31
N GLU A 246 -4.54 -7.16 20.17
CA GLU A 246 -4.51 -5.69 20.22
C GLU A 246 -5.35 -5.06 19.09
N LEU A 247 -5.38 -5.68 17.89
CA LEU A 247 -6.18 -5.20 16.77
C LEU A 247 -7.67 -5.09 17.13
N TYR A 248 -8.19 -5.96 17.96
CA TYR A 248 -9.60 -5.96 18.35
C TYR A 248 -10.01 -4.86 19.34
N ARG A 249 -9.04 -4.09 19.86
CA ARG A 249 -9.33 -2.92 20.71
C ARG A 249 -9.79 -1.71 19.91
N PHE A 250 -9.62 -1.73 18.58
CA PHE A 250 -9.97 -0.63 17.71
C PHE A 250 -11.39 -0.80 17.17
N HIS A 251 -12.14 0.30 17.12
CA HIS A 251 -13.51 0.28 16.64
C HIS A 251 -13.60 0.08 15.12
N VAL A 252 -12.64 0.61 14.34
CA VAL A 252 -12.65 0.53 12.87
C VAL A 252 -11.43 -0.21 12.38
N LEU A 253 -11.67 -1.32 11.67
CA LEU A 253 -10.66 -2.05 10.91
C LEU A 253 -10.87 -1.87 9.42
N GLN A 254 -9.82 -2.12 8.67
CA GLN A 254 -9.84 -2.17 7.22
C GLN A 254 -9.32 -3.53 6.75
N ALA A 255 -9.97 -4.13 5.77
CA ALA A 255 -9.62 -5.45 5.25
C ALA A 255 -9.60 -5.48 3.73
N ASP A 256 -8.72 -6.32 3.18
CA ASP A 256 -8.61 -6.57 1.74
C ASP A 256 -7.89 -7.91 1.52
N GLU A 257 -7.81 -8.43 0.29
CA GLU A 257 -7.07 -9.63 -0.03
C GLU A 257 -6.46 -9.60 -1.43
N THR A 258 -5.38 -10.36 -1.62
CA THR A 258 -4.73 -10.52 -2.92
C THR A 258 -4.43 -11.98 -3.22
N PRO A 259 -4.59 -12.45 -4.48
CA PRO A 259 -4.23 -13.81 -4.83
C PRO A 259 -2.72 -14.05 -4.72
N VAL A 260 -2.34 -15.22 -4.23
CA VAL A 260 -0.97 -15.71 -4.20
C VAL A 260 -0.92 -17.15 -4.69
N MET A 261 0.20 -17.55 -5.30
CA MET A 261 0.39 -18.93 -5.74
C MET A 261 1.31 -19.67 -4.79
N VAL A 262 0.87 -20.85 -4.32
CA VAL A 262 1.64 -21.75 -3.46
C VAL A 262 1.79 -23.09 -4.16
N SER A 263 3.02 -23.53 -4.43
CA SER A 263 3.30 -24.71 -5.27
C SER A 263 2.87 -26.01 -4.64
N LYS A 264 3.18 -26.18 -3.34
CA LYS A 264 2.97 -27.43 -2.60
C LYS A 264 1.85 -27.29 -1.57
N ASP A 265 0.67 -26.89 -2.04
CA ASP A 265 -0.52 -26.76 -1.19
C ASP A 265 -1.50 -27.95 -1.30
N GLY A 266 -1.12 -28.98 -2.07
CA GLY A 266 -1.91 -30.20 -2.25
C GLY A 266 -3.09 -30.05 -3.22
N ARG A 267 -3.15 -28.94 -3.99
CA ARG A 267 -4.16 -28.67 -5.02
C ARG A 267 -3.54 -28.68 -6.42
N PRO A 268 -4.37 -28.74 -7.48
CA PRO A 268 -3.86 -28.65 -8.85
C PRO A 268 -3.01 -27.40 -9.09
N ALA A 269 -2.01 -27.50 -9.96
CA ALA A 269 -1.20 -26.38 -10.41
C ALA A 269 -2.10 -25.23 -10.87
N ASN A 270 -1.73 -23.99 -10.59
CA ASN A 270 -2.50 -22.76 -10.83
C ASN A 270 -3.69 -22.51 -9.88
N SER A 271 -3.89 -23.33 -8.84
CA SER A 271 -4.86 -22.98 -7.81
C SER A 271 -4.45 -21.70 -7.08
N LYS A 272 -5.40 -20.75 -6.97
CA LYS A 272 -5.17 -19.49 -6.27
C LYS A 272 -5.36 -19.69 -4.77
N SER A 273 -4.35 -19.33 -3.99
CA SER A 273 -4.44 -19.04 -2.56
C SER A 273 -4.54 -17.53 -2.37
N TYR A 274 -4.74 -17.07 -1.16
CA TYR A 274 -4.95 -15.66 -0.88
C TYR A 274 -4.11 -15.21 0.31
N MET A 275 -3.60 -13.99 0.22
CA MET A 275 -3.04 -13.26 1.33
C MET A 275 -4.08 -12.19 1.72
N TRP A 276 -4.66 -12.36 2.88
CA TRP A 276 -5.58 -11.41 3.49
C TRP A 276 -4.78 -10.39 4.29
N ILE A 277 -5.31 -9.19 4.41
CA ILE A 277 -4.76 -8.12 5.21
C ILE A 277 -5.84 -7.51 6.07
N TYR A 278 -5.54 -7.31 7.35
CA TYR A 278 -6.37 -6.62 8.31
C TYR A 278 -5.53 -5.55 8.99
N ARG A 279 -6.08 -4.36 9.13
CA ARG A 279 -5.34 -3.29 9.74
C ARG A 279 -6.23 -2.31 10.47
N THR A 280 -5.65 -1.51 11.36
CA THR A 280 -6.31 -0.37 11.98
C THR A 280 -6.60 0.72 10.93
N GLY A 281 -7.72 1.43 11.10
CA GLY A 281 -8.07 2.57 10.26
C GLY A 281 -7.05 3.72 10.34
N LYS A 282 -7.06 4.60 9.33
CA LYS A 282 -6.13 5.75 9.22
C LYS A 282 -6.20 6.71 10.42
N ILE A 283 -7.31 6.72 11.14
CA ILE A 283 -7.53 7.58 12.31
C ILE A 283 -6.59 7.22 13.48
N TYR A 284 -6.22 5.94 13.60
CA TYR A 284 -5.37 5.43 14.69
C TYR A 284 -3.88 5.56 14.34
N LYS A 285 -3.38 6.80 14.32
CA LYS A 285 -2.02 7.13 13.86
C LYS A 285 -0.92 6.73 14.83
N ASP A 286 -1.24 6.64 16.12
CA ASP A 286 -0.24 6.43 17.17
C ASP A 286 0.09 4.96 17.39
N THR A 287 -0.82 4.07 17.05
CA THR A 287 -0.70 2.62 17.23
C THR A 287 -1.20 1.84 16.02
N PRO A 288 -0.68 2.09 14.81
CA PRO A 288 -1.10 1.37 13.63
C PRO A 288 -0.67 -0.09 13.68
N ILE A 289 -1.60 -0.99 13.38
CA ILE A 289 -1.37 -2.43 13.25
C ILE A 289 -1.70 -2.85 11.81
N VAL A 290 -0.85 -3.69 11.23
CA VAL A 290 -1.04 -4.28 9.90
C VAL A 290 -0.76 -5.77 9.99
N LEU A 291 -1.77 -6.60 9.83
CA LEU A 291 -1.66 -8.05 9.90
C LEU A 291 -1.99 -8.69 8.55
N TYR A 292 -1.16 -9.64 8.15
CA TYR A 292 -1.40 -10.50 7.00
C TYR A 292 -1.76 -11.90 7.47
N GLU A 293 -2.66 -12.53 6.73
CA GLU A 293 -3.06 -13.91 6.97
C GLU A 293 -3.06 -14.68 5.65
N TYR A 294 -2.39 -15.84 5.61
CA TYR A 294 -2.43 -16.73 4.46
C TYR A 294 -3.61 -17.69 4.53
N GLN A 295 -4.38 -17.78 3.45
CA GLN A 295 -5.48 -18.73 3.32
C GLN A 295 -5.48 -19.42 1.95
N ARG A 296 -5.83 -20.72 1.95
CA ARG A 296 -5.84 -21.54 0.71
C ARG A 296 -6.95 -21.15 -0.27
N THR A 297 -8.00 -20.48 0.20
CA THR A 297 -9.17 -20.11 -0.61
C THR A 297 -9.62 -18.68 -0.28
N ARG A 298 -10.56 -18.16 -1.08
CA ARG A 298 -11.22 -16.87 -0.84
C ARG A 298 -12.58 -17.03 -0.15
N LYS A 299 -12.78 -18.08 0.66
CA LYS A 299 -14.07 -18.32 1.33
C LYS A 299 -14.31 -17.35 2.47
N ALA A 300 -15.60 -17.08 2.75
CA ALA A 300 -16.04 -16.23 3.85
C ALA A 300 -15.64 -16.75 5.24
N ASP A 301 -15.47 -18.07 5.37
CA ASP A 301 -15.09 -18.71 6.64
C ASP A 301 -13.75 -18.20 7.19
N HIS A 302 -12.85 -17.72 6.30
CA HIS A 302 -11.52 -17.20 6.72
C HIS A 302 -11.61 -15.87 7.45
N PRO A 303 -12.16 -14.79 6.86
CA PRO A 303 -12.35 -13.56 7.63
C PRO A 303 -13.32 -13.74 8.81
N GLN A 304 -14.24 -14.70 8.76
CA GLN A 304 -15.10 -15.04 9.90
C GLN A 304 -14.28 -15.56 11.09
N GLU A 305 -13.37 -16.50 10.86
CA GLU A 305 -12.51 -17.01 11.92
C GLU A 305 -11.53 -15.95 12.43
N PHE A 306 -10.94 -15.16 11.51
CA PHE A 306 -10.02 -14.09 11.88
C PHE A 306 -10.68 -13.00 12.72
N LEU A 307 -11.94 -12.66 12.46
CA LEU A 307 -12.68 -11.57 13.12
C LEU A 307 -13.68 -12.08 14.19
N LYS A 308 -13.62 -13.35 14.60
CA LYS A 308 -14.64 -13.97 15.46
C LYS A 308 -14.88 -13.24 16.78
N ASP A 309 -13.85 -12.66 17.37
CA ASP A 309 -13.90 -11.96 18.66
C ASP A 309 -13.88 -10.43 18.48
N PHE A 310 -13.99 -9.95 17.25
CA PHE A 310 -14.04 -8.53 16.93
C PHE A 310 -15.46 -7.99 17.00
N SER A 311 -15.61 -6.77 17.51
CA SER A 311 -16.85 -5.99 17.48
C SER A 311 -16.55 -4.57 17.00
N GLY A 312 -17.23 -4.13 15.94
CA GLY A 312 -17.01 -2.81 15.37
C GLY A 312 -17.27 -2.73 13.87
N VAL A 313 -16.56 -1.87 13.16
CA VAL A 313 -16.73 -1.64 11.72
C VAL A 313 -15.54 -2.16 10.93
N VAL A 314 -15.81 -2.90 9.86
CA VAL A 314 -14.79 -3.35 8.91
C VAL A 314 -15.02 -2.67 7.56
N VAL A 315 -14.08 -1.83 7.14
CA VAL A 315 -14.09 -1.20 5.81
C VAL A 315 -13.44 -2.14 4.81
N CYS A 316 -14.15 -2.52 3.76
CA CYS A 316 -13.68 -3.49 2.77
C CYS A 316 -14.22 -3.17 1.36
N ASP A 317 -13.82 -3.98 0.38
CA ASP A 317 -14.44 -3.97 -0.94
C ASP A 317 -15.86 -4.60 -0.90
N GLY A 318 -16.55 -4.56 -2.02
CA GLY A 318 -17.90 -5.15 -2.14
C GLY A 318 -17.91 -6.67 -2.29
N TYR A 319 -16.89 -7.39 -1.86
CA TYR A 319 -16.84 -8.83 -1.99
C TYR A 319 -17.93 -9.54 -1.18
N SER A 320 -18.59 -10.53 -1.80
CA SER A 320 -19.79 -11.17 -1.23
C SER A 320 -19.55 -11.90 0.10
N ALA A 321 -18.29 -12.27 0.39
CA ALA A 321 -17.94 -12.92 1.65
C ALA A 321 -18.21 -12.03 2.85
N TYR A 322 -17.87 -10.74 2.76
CA TYR A 322 -18.11 -9.79 3.85
C TYR A 322 -19.61 -9.57 4.12
N ARG A 323 -20.46 -9.61 3.07
CA ARG A 323 -21.91 -9.52 3.26
C ARG A 323 -22.51 -10.74 3.97
N LYS A 324 -21.90 -11.92 3.81
CA LYS A 324 -22.32 -13.10 4.54
C LYS A 324 -22.03 -12.92 6.02
N LEU A 325 -20.84 -12.41 6.35
CA LEU A 325 -20.41 -12.12 7.71
C LEU A 325 -21.32 -11.09 8.41
N ASP A 326 -21.68 -10.01 7.71
CA ASP A 326 -22.61 -8.98 8.20
C ASP A 326 -23.96 -9.57 8.67
N ARG A 327 -24.42 -10.64 8.02
CA ARG A 327 -25.66 -11.34 8.38
C ARG A 327 -25.49 -12.35 9.52
N GLU A 328 -24.31 -12.95 9.63
CA GLU A 328 -24.03 -14.03 10.57
C GLU A 328 -23.43 -13.52 11.89
N ASN A 329 -22.81 -12.33 11.89
CA ASN A 329 -22.25 -11.70 13.08
C ASN A 329 -22.80 -10.28 13.26
N PRO A 330 -23.81 -10.07 14.12
CA PRO A 330 -24.44 -8.76 14.33
C PRO A 330 -23.54 -7.74 15.01
N ASP A 331 -22.40 -8.17 15.59
CA ASP A 331 -21.45 -7.27 16.26
C ASP A 331 -20.47 -6.61 15.28
N ILE A 332 -20.48 -7.05 14.01
CA ILE A 332 -19.61 -6.48 12.96
C ILE A 332 -20.45 -5.78 11.90
N ILE A 333 -20.16 -4.53 11.63
CA ILE A 333 -20.76 -3.74 10.55
C ILE A 333 -19.75 -3.65 9.39
N PHE A 334 -20.18 -3.99 8.18
CA PHE A 334 -19.32 -3.84 7.01
C PHE A 334 -19.59 -2.52 6.30
N ALA A 335 -18.55 -1.66 6.17
CA ALA A 335 -18.57 -0.42 5.44
C ALA A 335 -17.93 -0.60 4.05
N GLY A 336 -18.58 -0.04 3.03
CA GLY A 336 -18.14 -0.11 1.65
C GLY A 336 -17.07 0.94 1.31
N CYS A 337 -16.18 0.61 0.39
CA CYS A 337 -15.12 1.49 -0.09
C CYS A 337 -15.58 2.29 -1.31
N TRP A 338 -15.61 3.63 -1.21
CA TRP A 338 -15.96 4.52 -2.32
C TRP A 338 -14.92 4.54 -3.44
N THR A 339 -13.66 4.22 -3.16
CA THR A 339 -12.63 4.07 -4.21
C THR A 339 -12.99 2.95 -5.19
N HIS A 340 -13.56 1.85 -4.71
CA HIS A 340 -14.03 0.76 -5.59
C HIS A 340 -15.21 1.22 -6.46
N ALA A 341 -16.19 1.92 -5.91
CA ALA A 341 -17.27 2.51 -6.70
C ALA A 341 -16.73 3.45 -7.78
N ARG A 342 -15.79 4.31 -7.44
CA ARG A 342 -15.14 5.27 -8.32
C ARG A 342 -14.33 4.60 -9.43
N ARG A 343 -13.62 3.50 -9.13
CA ARG A 343 -12.74 2.79 -10.06
C ARG A 343 -13.49 2.34 -11.32
N TYR A 344 -14.71 1.82 -11.20
CA TYR A 344 -15.50 1.41 -12.35
C TYR A 344 -15.72 2.56 -13.35
N PHE A 345 -16.07 3.75 -12.86
CA PHE A 345 -16.30 4.91 -13.71
C PHE A 345 -14.99 5.49 -14.26
N SER A 346 -13.91 5.48 -13.48
CA SER A 346 -12.58 5.88 -13.93
C SER A 346 -12.08 4.96 -15.06
N ASP A 347 -12.21 3.64 -14.88
CA ASP A 347 -11.78 2.66 -15.89
C ASP A 347 -12.63 2.78 -17.18
N ALA A 348 -13.92 3.10 -17.04
CA ALA A 348 -14.76 3.38 -18.21
C ALA A 348 -14.23 4.57 -19.03
N LEU A 349 -13.81 5.67 -18.36
CA LEU A 349 -13.24 6.83 -19.05
C LEU A 349 -11.85 6.56 -19.62
N LYS A 350 -10.98 5.83 -18.87
CA LYS A 350 -9.63 5.46 -19.33
C LYS A 350 -9.68 4.55 -20.57
N ALA A 351 -10.74 3.76 -20.72
CA ALA A 351 -10.95 2.89 -21.88
C ALA A 351 -11.34 3.66 -23.15
N LEU A 352 -11.73 4.94 -23.05
CA LEU A 352 -12.08 5.76 -24.19
C LEU A 352 -10.84 6.11 -25.03
N PRO A 353 -10.94 6.13 -26.38
CA PRO A 353 -9.89 6.67 -27.23
C PRO A 353 -9.55 8.13 -26.85
N LYS A 354 -8.27 8.50 -26.95
CA LYS A 354 -7.78 9.86 -26.57
C LYS A 354 -8.61 11.02 -27.19
N ALA A 355 -9.12 10.84 -28.41
CA ALA A 355 -9.99 11.83 -29.06
C ALA A 355 -11.36 11.95 -28.38
N ALA A 356 -11.93 10.84 -27.92
CA ALA A 356 -13.25 10.80 -27.28
C ALA A 356 -13.19 11.24 -25.79
N GLN A 357 -12.02 11.15 -25.16
CA GLN A 357 -11.85 11.66 -23.78
C GLN A 357 -12.10 13.17 -23.67
N LYS A 358 -11.86 13.93 -24.74
CA LYS A 358 -12.14 15.38 -24.79
C LYS A 358 -13.63 15.72 -24.73
N THR A 359 -14.50 14.82 -25.20
CA THR A 359 -15.97 14.95 -25.20
C THR A 359 -16.64 14.11 -24.11
N ALA A 360 -15.84 13.49 -23.22
CA ALA A 360 -16.32 12.58 -22.18
C ALA A 360 -17.15 13.30 -21.08
N LYS A 361 -17.16 14.64 -21.06
CA LYS A 361 -17.90 15.45 -20.07
C LYS A 361 -19.41 15.17 -20.06
N ASP A 362 -19.96 14.66 -21.16
CA ASP A 362 -21.39 14.35 -21.30
C ASP A 362 -21.71 12.88 -20.99
N THR A 363 -20.73 12.10 -20.53
CA THR A 363 -20.94 10.69 -20.21
C THR A 363 -21.44 10.48 -18.78
N VAL A 364 -22.20 9.40 -18.58
CA VAL A 364 -22.65 8.96 -17.25
C VAL A 364 -21.46 8.71 -16.31
N ALA A 365 -20.38 8.11 -16.84
CA ALA A 365 -19.17 7.84 -16.05
C ALA A 365 -18.50 9.13 -15.54
N TYR A 366 -18.43 10.18 -16.36
CA TYR A 366 -17.88 11.47 -15.95
C TYR A 366 -18.74 12.15 -14.88
N GLU A 367 -20.07 12.16 -15.07
CA GLU A 367 -20.98 12.73 -14.08
C GLU A 367 -20.92 11.97 -12.74
N ALA A 368 -20.77 10.63 -12.78
CA ALA A 368 -20.55 9.82 -11.58
C ALA A 368 -19.27 10.25 -10.84
N LEU A 369 -18.15 10.38 -11.55
CA LEU A 369 -16.88 10.82 -10.96
C LEU A 369 -16.96 12.22 -10.36
N LYS A 370 -17.64 13.15 -11.04
CA LYS A 370 -17.84 14.51 -10.55
C LYS A 370 -18.63 14.52 -9.24
N ARG A 371 -19.72 13.74 -9.15
CA ARG A 371 -20.53 13.62 -7.92
C ARG A 371 -19.76 12.95 -6.79
N ILE A 372 -19.07 11.85 -7.08
CA ILE A 372 -18.21 11.17 -6.10
C ILE A 372 -17.09 12.11 -5.64
N GLY A 373 -16.46 12.85 -6.58
CA GLY A 373 -15.43 13.85 -6.26
C GLY A 373 -15.91 14.93 -5.29
N ALA A 374 -17.15 15.41 -5.46
CA ALA A 374 -17.75 16.38 -4.54
C ALA A 374 -17.94 15.81 -3.12
N ILE A 375 -18.34 14.53 -3.00
CA ILE A 375 -18.44 13.83 -1.71
C ILE A 375 -17.08 13.77 -1.02
N TYR A 376 -16.04 13.34 -1.74
CA TYR A 376 -14.65 13.28 -1.22
C TYR A 376 -14.14 14.66 -0.80
N HIS A 377 -14.40 15.68 -1.63
CA HIS A 377 -13.94 17.05 -1.35
C HIS A 377 -14.50 17.56 -0.02
N LEU A 378 -15.80 17.41 0.22
CA LEU A 378 -16.41 17.84 1.48
C LEU A 378 -15.94 16.98 2.67
N ASP A 379 -15.86 15.66 2.53
CA ASP A 379 -15.42 14.81 3.63
C ASP A 379 -13.96 15.07 4.03
N ASN A 380 -13.10 15.34 3.06
CA ASN A 380 -11.69 15.70 3.33
C ASN A 380 -11.55 17.01 4.14
N GLN A 381 -12.45 17.96 3.97
CA GLN A 381 -12.47 19.18 4.79
C GLN A 381 -12.81 18.89 6.27
N LEU A 382 -13.47 17.78 6.54
CA LEU A 382 -13.83 17.34 7.88
C LEU A 382 -12.76 16.45 8.54
N ALA A 383 -11.68 16.14 7.83
CA ALA A 383 -10.66 15.16 8.27
C ALA A 383 -9.93 15.53 9.58
N ALA A 384 -9.86 16.83 9.90
CA ALA A 384 -9.23 17.34 11.12
C ALA A 384 -10.17 17.37 12.35
N LEU A 385 -11.46 17.13 12.15
CA LEU A 385 -12.45 17.15 13.24
C LEU A 385 -12.38 15.85 14.05
N GLU A 386 -12.71 15.94 15.34
CA GLU A 386 -12.95 14.78 16.18
C GLU A 386 -14.13 13.94 15.64
N PRO A 387 -14.14 12.62 15.89
CA PRO A 387 -15.12 11.70 15.28
C PRO A 387 -16.58 12.12 15.46
N ASP A 388 -16.98 12.53 16.65
CA ASP A 388 -18.36 12.94 16.93
C ASP A 388 -18.77 14.20 16.15
N ASP A 389 -17.87 15.17 16.04
CA ASP A 389 -18.14 16.40 15.30
C ASP A 389 -18.08 16.15 13.80
N ARG A 390 -17.18 15.27 13.34
CA ARG A 390 -17.14 14.80 11.95
C ARG A 390 -18.45 14.14 11.57
N LYS A 391 -18.98 13.23 12.40
CA LYS A 391 -20.28 12.58 12.20
C LYS A 391 -21.40 13.63 12.05
N LYS A 392 -21.49 14.62 12.95
CA LYS A 392 -22.50 15.68 12.89
C LYS A 392 -22.38 16.49 11.59
N GLN A 393 -21.18 16.89 11.21
CA GLN A 393 -20.94 17.64 9.99
C GLN A 393 -21.22 16.82 8.73
N ARG A 394 -20.90 15.53 8.71
CA ARG A 394 -21.27 14.61 7.63
C ARG A 394 -22.78 14.57 7.39
N GLN A 395 -23.59 14.54 8.46
CA GLN A 395 -25.06 14.55 8.34
C GLN A 395 -25.58 15.83 7.71
N ILE A 396 -24.91 16.97 7.94
CA ILE A 396 -25.34 18.30 7.45
C ILE A 396 -24.84 18.55 6.01
N THR A 397 -23.57 18.26 5.74
CA THR A 397 -22.91 18.71 4.50
C THR A 397 -22.71 17.59 3.47
N VAL A 398 -22.35 16.37 3.90
CA VAL A 398 -22.00 15.25 3.00
C VAL A 398 -23.21 14.41 2.63
N LYS A 399 -24.06 14.10 3.60
CA LYS A 399 -25.26 13.26 3.41
C LYS A 399 -26.17 13.73 2.27
N PRO A 400 -26.47 15.02 2.11
CA PRO A 400 -27.31 15.47 1.00
C PRO A 400 -26.71 15.13 -0.37
N LEU A 401 -25.38 15.20 -0.53
CA LEU A 401 -24.71 14.82 -1.77
C LEU A 401 -24.75 13.32 -2.01
N VAL A 402 -24.57 12.53 -0.96
CA VAL A 402 -24.66 11.06 -1.03
C VAL A 402 -26.07 10.63 -1.43
N GLU A 403 -27.11 11.19 -0.82
CA GLU A 403 -28.51 10.91 -1.17
C GLU A 403 -28.83 11.33 -2.61
N ALA A 404 -28.36 12.51 -3.03
CA ALA A 404 -28.52 12.98 -4.41
C ALA A 404 -27.78 12.09 -5.42
N PHE A 405 -26.60 11.56 -5.05
CA PHE A 405 -25.86 10.60 -5.88
C PHE A 405 -26.66 9.31 -6.07
N PHE A 406 -27.16 8.70 -4.99
CA PHE A 406 -27.92 7.45 -5.09
C PHE A 406 -29.28 7.63 -5.78
N ALA A 407 -29.95 8.76 -5.58
CA ALA A 407 -31.16 9.08 -6.33
C ALA A 407 -30.88 9.14 -7.84
N TRP A 408 -29.82 9.82 -8.24
CA TRP A 408 -29.37 9.89 -9.63
C TRP A 408 -28.95 8.51 -10.20
N VAL A 409 -28.22 7.70 -9.43
CA VAL A 409 -27.83 6.32 -9.86
C VAL A 409 -29.07 5.46 -10.13
N LYS A 410 -30.09 5.55 -9.27
CA LYS A 410 -31.37 4.82 -9.44
C LYS A 410 -32.16 5.33 -10.65
N GLU A 411 -32.14 6.63 -10.92
CA GLU A 411 -32.73 7.23 -12.10
C GLU A 411 -32.08 6.69 -13.39
N ILE A 412 -30.73 6.67 -13.43
CA ILE A 412 -30.00 6.08 -14.56
C ILE A 412 -30.33 4.60 -14.74
N GLN A 413 -30.42 3.81 -13.66
CA GLN A 413 -30.76 2.38 -13.74
C GLN A 413 -32.17 2.15 -14.31
N SER A 414 -33.13 2.99 -13.95
CA SER A 414 -34.52 2.89 -14.42
C SER A 414 -34.73 3.51 -15.81
N SER A 415 -33.73 4.20 -16.33
CA SER A 415 -33.85 4.87 -17.64
C SER A 415 -33.77 3.87 -18.80
N ASN A 416 -34.45 4.21 -19.92
CA ASN A 416 -34.36 3.43 -21.18
C ASN A 416 -32.97 3.52 -21.85
N ARG A 417 -32.03 4.28 -21.27
CA ARG A 417 -30.69 4.57 -21.78
C ARG A 417 -29.62 4.05 -20.81
N LEU A 418 -29.76 2.80 -20.39
CA LEU A 418 -28.76 2.15 -19.54
C LEU A 418 -27.39 2.14 -20.23
N PRO A 419 -26.33 2.66 -19.57
CA PRO A 419 -24.97 2.50 -20.06
C PRO A 419 -24.57 1.01 -20.11
N LYS A 420 -23.46 0.68 -20.76
CA LYS A 420 -22.92 -0.69 -20.84
C LYS A 420 -21.51 -0.75 -20.28
N GLY A 421 -20.96 -1.96 -20.19
CA GLY A 421 -19.58 -2.20 -19.78
C GLY A 421 -19.29 -1.70 -18.36
N LYS A 422 -18.13 -1.10 -18.17
CA LYS A 422 -17.66 -0.66 -16.85
C LYS A 422 -18.58 0.37 -16.17
N THR A 423 -19.23 1.24 -16.93
CA THR A 423 -20.19 2.20 -16.39
C THR A 423 -21.40 1.50 -15.78
N LEU A 424 -21.95 0.48 -16.47
CA LEU A 424 -23.06 -0.31 -15.92
C LEU A 424 -22.64 -1.13 -14.69
N GLU A 425 -21.44 -1.73 -14.74
CA GLU A 425 -20.88 -2.42 -13.57
C GLU A 425 -20.80 -1.47 -12.36
N GLY A 426 -20.34 -0.23 -12.57
CA GLY A 426 -20.28 0.79 -11.53
C GLY A 426 -21.65 1.20 -10.97
N ILE A 427 -22.65 1.40 -11.84
CA ILE A 427 -24.04 1.66 -11.43
C ILE A 427 -24.57 0.50 -10.56
N ASN A 428 -24.42 -0.74 -11.03
CA ASN A 428 -24.87 -1.92 -10.30
C ASN A 428 -24.11 -2.10 -8.98
N TYR A 429 -22.80 -1.83 -8.95
CA TYR A 429 -22.02 -1.83 -7.73
C TYR A 429 -22.56 -0.84 -6.72
N CYS A 430 -22.77 0.42 -7.11
CA CYS A 430 -23.29 1.45 -6.23
C CYS A 430 -24.65 1.05 -5.63
N ILE A 431 -25.59 0.57 -6.45
CA ILE A 431 -26.91 0.15 -5.97
C ILE A 431 -26.81 -1.03 -5.02
N ASN A 432 -26.03 -2.02 -5.39
CA ASN A 432 -25.85 -3.23 -4.57
C ASN A 432 -25.12 -2.95 -3.24
N GLN A 433 -24.33 -1.89 -3.16
CA GLN A 433 -23.53 -1.53 -2.00
C GLN A 433 -24.05 -0.27 -1.27
N GLU A 434 -25.23 0.24 -1.62
CA GLU A 434 -25.74 1.51 -1.11
C GLU A 434 -25.67 1.61 0.41
N GLU A 435 -26.18 0.61 1.12
CA GLU A 435 -26.20 0.60 2.59
C GLU A 435 -24.76 0.60 3.16
N ALA A 436 -23.89 -0.25 2.63
CA ALA A 436 -22.51 -0.32 3.07
C ALA A 436 -21.73 0.98 2.77
N LEU A 437 -21.97 1.61 1.59
CA LEU A 437 -21.35 2.87 1.22
C LEU A 437 -21.86 4.06 2.05
N LYS A 438 -22.99 3.94 2.73
CA LYS A 438 -23.56 4.97 3.61
C LYS A 438 -23.12 4.86 5.07
N VAL A 439 -22.51 3.75 5.49
CA VAL A 439 -22.11 3.51 6.90
C VAL A 439 -21.28 4.67 7.46
N PHE A 440 -20.31 5.18 6.71
CA PHE A 440 -19.43 6.28 7.13
C PHE A 440 -20.19 7.56 7.55
N LEU A 441 -21.40 7.76 7.05
CA LEU A 441 -22.22 8.92 7.43
C LEU A 441 -22.65 8.87 8.90
N ASN A 442 -22.80 7.67 9.45
CA ASN A 442 -23.30 7.45 10.79
C ASN A 442 -22.18 7.25 11.82
N ASP A 443 -20.92 7.24 11.37
CA ASP A 443 -19.76 7.02 12.21
C ASP A 443 -18.59 7.89 11.76
N GLY A 444 -18.09 8.75 12.67
CA GLY A 444 -17.01 9.68 12.35
C GLY A 444 -15.62 9.04 12.25
N GLU A 445 -15.44 7.83 12.78
CA GLU A 445 -14.17 7.09 12.66
C GLU A 445 -14.04 6.35 11.33
N VAL A 446 -15.17 5.99 10.72
CA VAL A 446 -15.20 5.22 9.47
C VAL A 446 -14.76 6.10 8.29
N PRO A 447 -13.68 5.74 7.56
CA PRO A 447 -13.24 6.47 6.37
C PRO A 447 -14.13 6.17 5.16
N LEU A 448 -14.09 7.05 4.15
CA LEU A 448 -14.76 6.80 2.88
C LEU A 448 -14.16 5.64 2.09
N ASP A 449 -12.88 5.36 2.29
CA ASP A 449 -12.14 4.43 1.45
C ASP A 449 -11.20 3.52 2.22
N ASN A 450 -10.71 2.52 1.49
CA ASN A 450 -9.76 1.51 1.95
C ASN A 450 -8.33 1.73 1.41
N ASN A 451 -8.00 2.93 0.95
CA ASN A 451 -6.74 3.23 0.24
C ASN A 451 -5.50 2.89 1.06
N VAL A 452 -5.55 3.04 2.39
CA VAL A 452 -4.42 2.73 3.28
C VAL A 452 -4.11 1.23 3.29
N THR A 453 -5.14 0.38 3.21
CA THR A 453 -4.99 -1.08 3.10
C THR A 453 -4.48 -1.47 1.73
N GLU A 454 -5.01 -0.86 0.66
CA GLU A 454 -4.50 -1.06 -0.70
C GLU A 454 -3.01 -0.67 -0.79
N GLY A 455 -2.58 0.39 -0.10
CA GLY A 455 -1.17 0.79 -0.01
C GLY A 455 -0.28 -0.29 0.64
N ALA A 456 -0.72 -0.90 1.73
CA ALA A 456 -0.01 -1.99 2.38
C ALA A 456 0.03 -3.26 1.50
N LEU A 457 -1.10 -3.64 0.87
CA LEU A 457 -1.14 -4.75 -0.10
C LEU A 457 -0.24 -4.51 -1.31
N ARG A 458 -0.09 -3.27 -1.75
CA ARG A 458 0.78 -2.92 -2.88
C ARG A 458 2.23 -3.29 -2.61
N SER A 459 2.74 -3.03 -1.40
CA SER A 459 4.08 -3.47 -0.99
C SER A 459 4.26 -4.98 -1.18
N PHE A 460 3.33 -5.79 -0.68
CA PHE A 460 3.32 -7.24 -0.88
C PHE A 460 3.24 -7.63 -2.37
N CYS A 461 2.37 -6.98 -3.16
CA CYS A 461 2.19 -7.27 -4.58
C CYS A 461 3.45 -6.96 -5.39
N LEU A 462 4.16 -5.85 -5.12
CA LEU A 462 5.42 -5.50 -5.77
C LEU A 462 6.48 -6.57 -5.49
N HIS A 463 6.62 -7.00 -4.24
CA HIS A 463 7.57 -8.05 -3.87
C HIS A 463 7.19 -9.40 -4.50
N LYS A 464 5.89 -9.73 -4.56
CA LYS A 464 5.38 -10.93 -5.22
C LYS A 464 5.82 -11.04 -6.68
N HIS A 465 5.91 -9.94 -7.41
CA HIS A 465 6.41 -9.94 -8.78
C HIS A 465 7.86 -10.40 -8.90
N ALA A 466 8.69 -10.19 -7.88
CA ALA A 466 10.09 -10.62 -7.88
C ALA A 466 10.27 -12.13 -7.64
N TRP A 467 9.42 -12.76 -6.80
CA TRP A 467 9.54 -14.18 -6.46
C TRP A 467 8.42 -15.07 -7.02
N LYS A 468 7.34 -14.49 -7.57
CA LYS A 468 6.21 -15.09 -8.29
C LYS A 468 5.37 -16.10 -7.53
N LEU A 469 5.98 -17.07 -6.83
CA LEU A 469 5.28 -18.13 -6.10
C LEU A 469 5.99 -18.45 -4.77
N ILE A 470 5.24 -19.00 -3.83
CA ILE A 470 5.74 -19.56 -2.57
C ILE A 470 5.75 -21.08 -2.71
N ASP A 471 6.78 -21.76 -2.14
CA ASP A 471 6.95 -23.18 -2.34
C ASP A 471 5.99 -24.03 -1.47
N SER A 472 5.74 -23.62 -0.21
CA SER A 472 4.97 -24.41 0.76
C SER A 472 3.95 -23.57 1.54
N ILE A 473 3.00 -24.24 2.17
CA ILE A 473 2.02 -23.62 3.08
C ILE A 473 2.72 -22.95 4.26
N ASP A 474 3.71 -23.62 4.87
CA ASP A 474 4.45 -23.07 6.01
C ASP A 474 5.26 -21.84 5.60
N GLY A 475 5.84 -21.85 4.39
CA GLY A 475 6.46 -20.65 3.81
C GLY A 475 5.48 -19.50 3.57
N ALA A 476 4.23 -19.78 3.25
CA ALA A 476 3.19 -18.75 3.08
C ALA A 476 2.72 -18.19 4.44
N LYS A 477 2.50 -19.04 5.43
CA LYS A 477 2.15 -18.64 6.80
C LYS A 477 3.27 -17.83 7.44
N SER A 478 4.51 -18.28 7.36
CA SER A 478 5.65 -17.53 7.89
C SER A 478 5.84 -16.20 7.17
N SER A 479 5.58 -16.14 5.86
CA SER A 479 5.60 -14.88 5.12
C SER A 479 4.53 -13.92 5.62
N ALA A 480 3.31 -14.39 5.91
CA ALA A 480 2.25 -13.57 6.48
C ALA A 480 2.68 -12.96 7.83
N ILE A 481 3.22 -13.77 8.74
CA ILE A 481 3.71 -13.32 10.05
C ILE A 481 4.82 -12.27 9.89
N ILE A 482 5.84 -12.54 9.07
CA ILE A 482 6.98 -11.62 8.91
C ILE A 482 6.55 -10.32 8.23
N TYR A 483 5.69 -10.37 7.21
CA TYR A 483 5.11 -9.15 6.62
C TYR A 483 4.32 -8.35 7.66
N SER A 484 3.53 -8.99 8.50
CA SER A 484 2.78 -8.34 9.58
C SER A 484 3.69 -7.55 10.51
N ILE A 485 4.76 -8.18 10.99
CA ILE A 485 5.72 -7.54 11.89
C ILE A 485 6.46 -6.38 11.19
N THR A 486 6.90 -6.59 9.94
CA THR A 486 7.66 -5.56 9.20
C THR A 486 6.79 -4.38 8.77
N GLU A 487 5.57 -4.61 8.30
CA GLU A 487 4.66 -3.53 7.89
C GLU A 487 4.12 -2.77 9.11
N THR A 488 3.82 -3.47 10.23
CA THR A 488 3.47 -2.81 11.48
C THR A 488 4.63 -1.96 12.02
N ALA A 489 5.87 -2.45 11.96
CA ALA A 489 7.05 -1.67 12.33
C ALA A 489 7.20 -0.40 11.49
N LYS A 490 7.06 -0.51 10.17
CA LYS A 490 7.10 0.63 9.24
C LYS A 490 5.99 1.65 9.53
N ALA A 491 4.77 1.17 9.78
CA ALA A 491 3.63 2.03 10.09
C ALA A 491 3.84 2.82 11.40
N ASN A 492 4.63 2.27 12.34
CA ASN A 492 5.03 2.92 13.60
C ASN A 492 6.37 3.69 13.51
N ASN A 493 6.86 3.99 12.31
CA ASN A 493 8.12 4.71 12.08
C ASN A 493 9.35 4.03 12.70
N LEU A 494 9.36 2.71 12.79
CA LEU A 494 10.52 1.93 13.21
C LEU A 494 11.38 1.54 12.01
N ASN A 495 12.67 1.32 12.26
CA ASN A 495 13.56 0.66 11.31
C ASN A 495 13.30 -0.86 11.37
N PRO A 496 12.76 -1.52 10.33
CA PRO A 496 12.35 -2.91 10.41
C PRO A 496 13.50 -3.87 10.73
N PHE A 497 14.70 -3.61 10.20
CA PHE A 497 15.89 -4.42 10.51
C PHE A 497 16.22 -4.38 12.00
N ARG A 498 16.33 -3.16 12.57
CA ARG A 498 16.68 -2.97 13.98
C ARG A 498 15.61 -3.50 14.93
N TYR A 499 14.36 -3.32 14.54
CA TYR A 499 13.24 -3.84 15.29
C TYR A 499 13.21 -5.37 15.30
N LEU A 500 13.36 -6.03 14.15
CA LEU A 500 13.42 -7.49 14.06
C LEU A 500 14.62 -8.07 14.84
N ASP A 501 15.79 -7.44 14.76
CA ASP A 501 16.97 -7.85 15.49
C ASP A 501 16.72 -7.80 17.01
N HIS A 502 16.16 -6.69 17.50
CA HIS A 502 15.80 -6.54 18.90
C HIS A 502 14.74 -7.55 19.35
N VAL A 503 13.64 -7.70 18.59
CA VAL A 503 12.54 -8.63 18.89
C VAL A 503 13.07 -10.07 18.97
N LEU A 504 13.84 -10.52 17.97
CA LEU A 504 14.39 -11.87 17.96
C LEU A 504 15.41 -12.10 19.08
N THR A 505 16.17 -11.08 19.46
CA THR A 505 17.12 -11.16 20.59
C THR A 505 16.37 -11.37 21.90
N VAL A 506 15.33 -10.58 22.16
CA VAL A 506 14.56 -10.71 23.41
C VAL A 506 13.79 -12.04 23.42
N LEU A 507 13.07 -12.38 22.34
CA LEU A 507 12.29 -13.62 22.26
C LEU A 507 13.19 -14.88 22.41
N LYS A 508 14.42 -14.85 21.88
CA LYS A 508 15.40 -15.91 22.07
C LYS A 508 15.73 -16.14 23.54
N ASP A 509 15.88 -15.08 24.32
CA ASP A 509 16.23 -15.15 25.73
C ASP A 509 15.05 -15.62 26.61
N HIS A 510 13.81 -15.41 26.14
CA HIS A 510 12.55 -15.79 26.79
C HIS A 510 11.90 -17.08 26.23
N GLN A 511 12.65 -17.92 25.47
CA GLN A 511 12.08 -19.08 24.78
C GLN A 511 11.48 -20.18 25.69
N ASP A 512 11.84 -20.21 26.96
CA ASP A 512 11.32 -21.16 27.94
C ASP A 512 10.28 -20.53 28.90
N ASP A 513 9.96 -19.23 28.72
CA ASP A 513 9.03 -18.54 29.58
C ASP A 513 7.59 -18.95 29.22
N THR A 514 6.75 -19.10 30.24
CA THR A 514 5.30 -19.35 30.09
C THR A 514 4.48 -18.06 30.28
N ASP A 515 5.08 -17.04 30.88
CA ASP A 515 4.50 -15.70 31.00
C ASP A 515 5.02 -14.80 29.88
N TYR A 516 4.11 -14.33 29.04
CA TYR A 516 4.41 -13.47 27.90
C TYR A 516 4.16 -11.99 28.18
N SER A 517 4.09 -11.56 29.45
CA SER A 517 3.88 -10.14 29.84
C SER A 517 4.98 -9.21 29.28
N PHE A 518 6.18 -9.72 29.06
CA PHE A 518 7.27 -8.97 28.44
C PHE A 518 7.01 -8.54 27.00
N ILE A 519 6.05 -9.17 26.28
CA ILE A 519 5.69 -8.84 24.90
C ILE A 519 5.20 -7.38 24.77
N GLU A 520 4.56 -6.83 25.79
CA GLU A 520 4.13 -5.42 25.81
C GLU A 520 5.31 -4.45 25.59
N LYS A 521 6.51 -4.82 26.06
CA LYS A 521 7.74 -4.03 25.85
C LYS A 521 8.24 -4.08 24.41
N LEU A 522 7.83 -5.09 23.65
CA LEU A 522 8.21 -5.31 22.26
C LEU A 522 7.22 -4.70 21.27
N LEU A 523 6.06 -4.21 21.72
CA LEU A 523 5.08 -3.61 20.83
C LEU A 523 5.68 -2.41 20.08
N PRO A 524 5.36 -2.22 18.79
CA PRO A 524 5.97 -1.19 17.96
C PRO A 524 5.83 0.24 18.47
N TRP A 525 4.84 0.50 19.29
CA TRP A 525 4.59 1.80 19.95
C TRP A 525 5.11 1.90 21.37
N SER A 526 5.75 0.83 21.90
CA SER A 526 6.26 0.81 23.26
C SER A 526 7.39 1.84 23.46
N ASP A 527 7.32 2.60 24.55
CA ASP A 527 8.39 3.53 24.93
C ASP A 527 9.64 2.80 25.45
N GLN A 528 9.53 1.50 25.73
CA GLN A 528 10.65 0.68 26.19
C GLN A 528 11.51 0.14 25.04
N LEU A 529 11.12 0.34 23.78
CA LEU A 529 11.94 -0.02 22.64
C LEU A 529 13.23 0.82 22.62
N PRO A 530 14.39 0.19 22.34
CA PRO A 530 15.64 0.92 22.15
C PRO A 530 15.51 2.01 21.07
N GLU A 531 16.11 3.17 21.33
CA GLU A 531 16.03 4.31 20.40
C GLU A 531 16.57 3.95 19.00
N ILE A 532 17.53 3.03 18.92
CA ILE A 532 18.07 2.53 17.65
C ILE A 532 16.99 1.89 16.74
N CYS A 533 15.89 1.40 17.33
CA CYS A 533 14.77 0.85 16.57
C CYS A 533 13.93 1.93 15.90
N ARG A 534 13.99 3.18 16.37
CA ARG A 534 13.21 4.30 15.82
C ARG A 534 13.88 4.85 14.57
N SER A 535 13.08 5.13 13.54
CA SER A 535 13.57 5.80 12.34
C SER A 535 13.76 7.28 12.65
N LYS A 536 14.95 7.82 12.36
CA LYS A 536 15.25 9.26 12.52
C LYS A 536 14.56 10.13 11.46
N SER A 537 14.28 9.57 10.29
CA SER A 537 13.46 10.22 9.27
C SER A 537 11.98 9.89 9.54
N LYS A 538 11.14 10.91 9.69
CA LYS A 538 9.68 10.70 9.59
C LYS A 538 9.44 10.12 8.20
N THR A 539 9.15 8.82 8.14
CA THR A 539 8.67 8.21 6.90
C THR A 539 7.40 8.97 6.55
N THR A 540 7.44 9.78 5.52
CA THR A 540 6.23 10.38 4.97
C THR A 540 5.38 9.18 4.57
N ASN A 541 4.30 8.94 5.30
CA ASN A 541 3.38 7.87 4.98
C ASN A 541 2.84 8.17 3.57
N LEU A 542 3.33 7.40 2.60
CA LEU A 542 2.92 7.41 1.22
C LEU A 542 1.55 6.77 1.05
#